data_66e1d415b01d79007fd317eb860f3090
#
_entry.id   66e1d415b01d79007fd317eb860f3090
#
_cell.length_a   1.000
_cell.length_b   1.000
_cell.length_c   1.000
_cell.angle_alpha   90.00
_cell.angle_beta   90.00
_cell.angle_gamma   90.00
#
_symmetry.space_group_name_H-M   'P 1'
#
loop_
_entity.id
_entity.type
_entity.pdbx_description
1 polymer ?
#
loop_
_entity_poly.entity_id
_entity_poly.type
_entity_poly.pdbx_seq_one_letter_code
_entity_poly.pdbx_strand_id
1 'polypeptide(L)'
;YAGIIGHAVGDALGVPVESLSRLQLASRPIRDMMGFGIHQLPAGTWSDDTSMEIALMDSLIKQKRFDLDDIMHNFYKWFHDADFTATGQNFEIGPICEKAIRNYMDGLSPLECGVKDAKSVGNGSLMRVLPVAYVCYYNQITGKKRRQLVHDLSAITHANELCILGCLIYVNFVCHLLDGDNLLRAYQKTQLDDYSDFEEDTRLSYYRIL
;
A
#
# COMPACT_ATOMS: atom_id res chain seq x y z
N TYR A 1 -14.52 -6.99 -5.14
CA TYR A 1 -14.13 -8.08 -4.22
C TYR A 1 -12.82 -8.76 -4.66
N ALA A 2 -12.68 -9.17 -5.95
CA ALA A 2 -11.54 -9.97 -6.40
C ALA A 2 -10.16 -9.33 -6.10
N GLY A 3 -10.01 -8.02 -6.27
CA GLY A 3 -8.73 -7.33 -6.02
C GLY A 3 -8.35 -7.33 -4.54
N ILE A 4 -9.27 -6.96 -3.64
CA ILE A 4 -9.02 -6.94 -2.18
C ILE A 4 -8.74 -8.36 -1.65
N ILE A 5 -9.56 -9.34 -2.03
CA ILE A 5 -9.32 -10.74 -1.65
C ILE A 5 -8.00 -11.25 -2.26
N GLY A 6 -7.72 -10.89 -3.52
CA GLY A 6 -6.47 -11.25 -4.19
C GLY A 6 -5.23 -10.68 -3.50
N HIS A 7 -5.31 -9.44 -3.01
CA HIS A 7 -4.26 -8.82 -2.22
C HIS A 7 -4.01 -9.59 -0.91
N ALA A 8 -5.05 -9.81 -0.10
CA ALA A 8 -4.95 -10.56 1.14
C ALA A 8 -4.44 -12.00 0.96
N VAL A 9 -4.85 -12.67 -0.14
CA VAL A 9 -4.34 -14.02 -0.48
C VAL A 9 -2.86 -13.94 -0.88
N GLY A 10 -2.47 -12.93 -1.65
CA GLY A 10 -1.07 -12.73 -2.06
C GLY A 10 -0.15 -12.47 -0.88
N ASP A 11 -0.56 -11.61 0.04
CA ASP A 11 0.11 -11.32 1.30
C ASP A 11 0.26 -12.61 2.15
N ALA A 12 -0.84 -13.29 2.46
CA ALA A 12 -0.81 -14.52 3.26
C ALA A 12 -0.01 -15.67 2.63
N LEU A 13 0.13 -15.72 1.30
CA LEU A 13 1.05 -16.63 0.61
C LEU A 13 2.51 -16.21 0.78
N GLY A 14 2.79 -14.92 0.88
CA GLY A 14 4.12 -14.35 1.03
C GLY A 14 4.70 -14.50 2.44
N VAL A 15 3.88 -14.30 3.48
CA VAL A 15 4.29 -14.29 4.89
C VAL A 15 5.20 -15.47 5.29
N PRO A 16 4.91 -16.75 4.98
CA PRO A 16 5.76 -17.86 5.41
C PRO A 16 7.15 -17.89 4.76
N VAL A 17 7.35 -17.19 3.68
CA VAL A 17 8.53 -17.23 2.82
C VAL A 17 9.24 -15.90 2.66
N GLU A 18 8.80 -14.92 3.41
CA GLU A 18 9.44 -13.62 3.46
C GLU A 18 10.96 -13.76 3.69
N SER A 19 11.73 -12.86 3.09
CA SER A 19 13.20 -12.88 3.15
C SER A 19 13.90 -14.08 2.52
N LEU A 20 13.17 -15.06 1.95
CA LEU A 20 13.82 -16.13 1.19
C LEU A 20 14.34 -15.60 -0.16
N SER A 21 15.52 -16.07 -0.55
CA SER A 21 16.10 -15.70 -1.84
C SER A 21 15.30 -16.30 -3.01
N ARG A 22 15.40 -15.69 -4.19
CA ARG A 22 14.79 -16.22 -5.42
C ARG A 22 15.25 -17.64 -5.75
N LEU A 23 16.52 -18.01 -5.44
CA LEU A 23 17.03 -19.36 -5.65
C LEU A 23 16.37 -20.37 -4.73
N GLN A 24 16.16 -20.00 -3.47
CA GLN A 24 15.44 -20.85 -2.51
C GLN A 24 13.98 -21.08 -2.95
N LEU A 25 13.29 -20.01 -3.37
CA LEU A 25 11.92 -20.10 -3.88
C LEU A 25 11.83 -20.88 -5.20
N ALA A 26 12.81 -20.75 -6.10
CA ALA A 26 12.84 -21.50 -7.34
C ALA A 26 13.04 -23.01 -7.09
N SER A 27 13.83 -23.39 -6.08
CA SER A 27 14.04 -24.79 -5.69
C SER A 27 12.83 -25.41 -4.98
N ARG A 28 12.01 -24.56 -4.32
CA ARG A 28 10.81 -24.97 -3.59
C ARG A 28 9.68 -23.96 -3.84
N PRO A 29 9.08 -23.99 -5.02
CA PRO A 29 8.03 -23.03 -5.38
C PRO A 29 6.80 -23.21 -4.51
N ILE A 30 6.22 -22.07 -4.09
CA ILE A 30 4.96 -22.04 -3.36
C ILE A 30 3.84 -22.40 -4.34
N ARG A 31 3.01 -23.38 -3.94
CA ARG A 31 1.88 -23.86 -4.76
C ARG A 31 0.54 -23.81 -4.02
N ASP A 32 0.60 -23.56 -2.71
CA ASP A 32 -0.59 -23.56 -1.86
C ASP A 32 -0.31 -22.71 -0.61
N MET A 33 -1.36 -22.39 0.14
CA MET A 33 -1.28 -21.68 1.42
C MET A 33 -0.50 -22.51 2.44
N MET A 34 0.62 -21.98 2.89
CA MET A 34 1.49 -22.64 3.88
C MET A 34 1.46 -21.86 5.19
N GLY A 35 1.79 -22.54 6.28
CA GLY A 35 2.00 -21.94 7.59
C GLY A 35 3.39 -22.19 8.13
N PHE A 36 3.66 -21.60 9.28
CA PHE A 36 4.84 -21.83 10.13
C PHE A 36 6.21 -21.46 9.53
N GLY A 37 6.26 -20.82 8.37
CA GLY A 37 7.51 -20.38 7.76
C GLY A 37 8.37 -19.50 8.68
N ILE A 38 8.92 -18.43 8.16
CA ILE A 38 9.86 -17.58 8.91
C ILE A 38 9.23 -16.95 10.18
N HIS A 39 7.95 -16.60 10.14
CA HIS A 39 7.25 -15.97 11.27
C HIS A 39 6.57 -16.96 12.22
N GLN A 40 6.62 -18.27 11.95
CA GLN A 40 6.00 -19.33 12.77
C GLN A 40 4.49 -19.13 13.01
N LEU A 41 3.78 -18.57 12.03
CA LEU A 41 2.35 -18.25 12.08
C LEU A 41 1.50 -19.28 11.32
N PRO A 42 0.22 -19.45 11.66
CA PRO A 42 -0.69 -20.34 10.94
C PRO A 42 -0.84 -19.98 9.47
N ALA A 43 -1.17 -20.97 8.64
CA ALA A 43 -1.51 -20.75 7.23
C ALA A 43 -2.67 -19.77 7.08
N GLY A 44 -2.58 -18.83 6.15
CA GLY A 44 -3.58 -17.80 5.91
C GLY A 44 -3.46 -16.56 6.80
N THR A 45 -2.41 -16.47 7.60
CA THR A 45 -2.11 -15.23 8.34
C THR A 45 -1.57 -14.18 7.35
N TRP A 46 -2.22 -13.02 7.31
CA TRP A 46 -1.75 -11.85 6.57
C TRP A 46 -0.92 -10.90 7.45
N SER A 47 -0.10 -10.07 6.81
CA SER A 47 0.83 -9.13 7.45
C SER A 47 0.24 -7.72 7.67
N ASP A 48 1.13 -6.72 7.83
CA ASP A 48 0.81 -5.30 7.84
C ASP A 48 0.24 -4.82 6.49
N ASP A 49 0.60 -5.44 5.39
CA ASP A 49 0.07 -5.14 4.05
C ASP A 49 -1.47 -5.14 4.05
N THR A 50 -2.07 -6.26 4.38
CA THR A 50 -3.53 -6.41 4.43
C THR A 50 -4.13 -5.68 5.63
N SER A 51 -3.46 -5.69 6.79
CA SER A 51 -3.96 -5.03 8.00
C SER A 51 -4.17 -3.53 7.79
N MET A 52 -3.19 -2.84 7.22
CA MET A 52 -3.28 -1.40 6.93
C MET A 52 -4.23 -1.10 5.76
N GLU A 53 -4.39 -2.01 4.80
CA GLU A 53 -5.42 -1.90 3.77
C GLU A 53 -6.84 -1.95 4.39
N ILE A 54 -7.10 -2.90 5.29
CA ILE A 54 -8.38 -3.02 6.00
C ILE A 54 -8.63 -1.79 6.88
N ALA A 55 -7.62 -1.31 7.59
CA ALA A 55 -7.70 -0.10 8.41
C ALA A 55 -8.10 1.15 7.59
N LEU A 56 -7.52 1.30 6.38
CA LEU A 56 -7.89 2.34 5.44
C LEU A 56 -9.33 2.16 4.94
N MET A 57 -9.71 0.94 4.55
CA MET A 57 -11.07 0.66 4.07
C MET A 57 -12.12 0.92 5.15
N ASP A 58 -11.86 0.57 6.40
CA ASP A 58 -12.76 0.84 7.53
C ASP A 58 -13.06 2.32 7.68
N SER A 59 -12.04 3.18 7.61
CA SER A 59 -12.21 4.63 7.61
C SER A 59 -13.01 5.11 6.41
N LEU A 60 -12.67 4.68 5.19
CA LEU A 60 -13.39 5.08 3.97
C LEU A 60 -14.88 4.71 4.02
N ILE A 61 -15.21 3.54 4.55
CA ILE A 61 -16.59 3.05 4.68
C ILE A 61 -17.36 3.85 5.72
N LYS A 62 -16.76 4.13 6.87
CA LYS A 62 -17.40 4.85 7.98
C LYS A 62 -17.57 6.33 7.68
N GLN A 63 -16.50 6.97 7.21
CA GLN A 63 -16.49 8.42 6.96
C GLN A 63 -17.11 8.81 5.62
N LYS A 64 -17.17 7.88 4.65
CA LYS A 64 -17.60 8.11 3.26
C LYS A 64 -16.83 9.24 2.56
N ARG A 65 -15.62 9.50 3.02
CA ARG A 65 -14.67 10.50 2.53
C ARG A 65 -13.25 10.10 2.93
N PHE A 66 -12.26 10.78 2.36
CA PHE A 66 -10.89 10.69 2.83
C PHE A 66 -10.70 11.60 4.05
N ASP A 67 -10.74 11.00 5.23
CA ASP A 67 -10.47 11.66 6.50
C ASP A 67 -9.12 11.19 7.03
N LEU A 68 -8.08 12.01 6.85
CA LEU A 68 -6.70 11.60 7.15
C LEU A 68 -6.48 11.38 8.65
N ASP A 69 -7.21 12.10 9.52
CA ASP A 69 -7.15 11.90 10.96
C ASP A 69 -7.76 10.55 11.35
N ASP A 70 -8.92 10.19 10.80
CA ASP A 70 -9.56 8.91 11.07
C ASP A 70 -8.72 7.73 10.51
N ILE A 71 -8.10 7.90 9.33
CA ILE A 71 -7.18 6.90 8.76
C ILE A 71 -5.97 6.69 9.66
N MET A 72 -5.31 7.79 10.11
CA MET A 72 -4.18 7.69 11.02
C MET A 72 -4.56 7.12 12.38
N HIS A 73 -5.76 7.43 12.87
CA HIS A 73 -6.29 6.84 14.09
C HIS A 73 -6.50 5.32 13.94
N ASN A 74 -6.97 4.83 12.79
CA ASN A 74 -7.08 3.40 12.53
C ASN A 74 -5.69 2.74 12.41
N PHE A 75 -4.69 3.41 11.82
CA PHE A 75 -3.31 2.93 11.83
C PHE A 75 -2.71 2.88 13.22
N TYR A 76 -3.05 3.86 14.09
CA TYR A 76 -2.68 3.83 15.50
C TYR A 76 -3.30 2.61 16.21
N LYS A 77 -4.60 2.31 16.02
CA LYS A 77 -5.26 1.14 16.60
C LYS A 77 -4.62 -0.16 16.14
N TRP A 78 -4.31 -0.25 14.84
CA TRP A 78 -3.56 -1.39 14.31
C TRP A 78 -2.23 -1.54 15.04
N PHE A 79 -1.47 -0.46 15.16
CA PHE A 79 -0.14 -0.48 15.78
C PHE A 79 -0.19 -0.81 17.28
N HIS A 80 -1.11 -0.21 18.02
CA HIS A 80 -1.19 -0.27 19.48
C HIS A 80 -2.04 -1.42 20.00
N ASP A 81 -3.20 -1.64 19.37
CA ASP A 81 -4.23 -2.57 19.86
C ASP A 81 -4.27 -3.88 19.05
N ALA A 82 -3.46 -3.97 17.98
CA ALA A 82 -3.46 -5.06 17.01
C ALA A 82 -4.82 -5.23 16.29
N ASP A 83 -5.62 -4.16 16.20
CA ASP A 83 -6.83 -4.14 15.39
C ASP A 83 -6.52 -4.44 13.92
N PHE A 84 -7.47 -5.00 13.19
CA PHE A 84 -7.33 -5.36 11.77
C PHE A 84 -6.32 -6.46 11.46
N THR A 85 -5.65 -7.05 12.45
CA THR A 85 -4.71 -8.15 12.25
C THR A 85 -5.41 -9.50 12.12
N ALA A 86 -4.75 -10.47 11.50
CA ALA A 86 -5.29 -11.83 11.32
C ALA A 86 -5.41 -12.62 12.64
N THR A 87 -4.55 -12.33 13.61
CA THR A 87 -4.37 -13.15 14.82
C THR A 87 -4.57 -12.40 16.12
N GLY A 88 -4.90 -11.11 16.07
CA GLY A 88 -4.92 -10.24 17.25
C GLY A 88 -3.53 -9.86 17.76
N GLN A 89 -2.50 -10.02 16.93
CA GLN A 89 -1.11 -9.68 17.26
C GLN A 89 -0.41 -9.09 16.04
N ASN A 90 0.40 -8.04 16.24
CA ASN A 90 1.33 -7.53 15.24
C ASN A 90 2.61 -8.36 15.27
N PHE A 91 3.12 -8.76 14.13
CA PHE A 91 4.38 -9.46 13.98
C PHE A 91 5.35 -8.80 12.98
N GLU A 92 4.83 -7.93 12.14
CA GLU A 92 5.57 -7.16 11.15
C GLU A 92 5.13 -5.70 11.21
N ILE A 93 6.07 -4.80 11.38
CA ILE A 93 5.80 -3.35 11.40
C ILE A 93 6.95 -2.66 10.67
N GLY A 94 6.69 -2.12 9.50
CA GLY A 94 7.68 -1.37 8.74
C GLY A 94 8.17 -0.12 9.51
N PRO A 95 9.48 0.11 9.63
CA PRO A 95 10.03 1.17 10.48
C PRO A 95 9.58 2.58 10.08
N ILE A 96 9.27 2.81 8.80
CA ILE A 96 8.75 4.10 8.32
C ILE A 96 7.29 4.29 8.77
N CYS A 97 6.46 3.25 8.70
CA CYS A 97 5.09 3.27 9.22
C CYS A 97 5.10 3.50 10.73
N GLU A 98 5.93 2.77 11.47
CA GLU A 98 6.07 2.94 12.91
C GLU A 98 6.43 4.39 13.29
N LYS A 99 7.45 4.97 12.62
CA LYS A 99 7.88 6.34 12.88
C LYS A 99 6.75 7.35 12.63
N ALA A 100 6.02 7.19 11.53
CA ALA A 100 4.91 8.08 11.22
C ALA A 100 3.75 7.96 12.22
N ILE A 101 3.41 6.75 12.66
CA ILE A 101 2.37 6.53 13.68
C ILE A 101 2.82 7.12 15.03
N ARG A 102 4.09 6.99 15.41
CA ARG A 102 4.62 7.65 16.62
C ARG A 102 4.55 9.16 16.53
N ASN A 103 4.89 9.76 15.39
CA ASN A 103 4.72 11.19 15.15
C ASN A 103 3.26 11.64 15.36
N TYR A 104 2.29 10.84 14.89
CA TYR A 104 0.87 11.10 15.14
C TYR A 104 0.51 11.01 16.63
N MET A 105 1.05 10.02 17.35
CA MET A 105 0.86 9.89 18.81
C MET A 105 1.45 11.09 19.56
N ASP A 106 2.52 11.69 19.05
CA ASP A 106 3.15 12.89 19.60
C ASP A 106 2.38 14.18 19.26
N GLY A 107 1.25 14.06 18.54
CA GLY A 107 0.32 15.15 18.27
C GLY A 107 0.57 15.93 16.97
N LEU A 108 1.39 15.40 16.06
CA LEU A 108 1.55 15.99 14.73
C LEU A 108 0.28 15.76 13.88
N SER A 109 -0.04 16.70 13.00
CA SER A 109 -1.12 16.50 12.03
C SER A 109 -0.75 15.40 11.02
N PRO A 110 -1.72 14.68 10.42
CA PRO A 110 -1.44 13.53 9.55
C PRO A 110 -0.40 13.79 8.46
N LEU A 111 -0.47 14.93 7.76
CA LEU A 111 0.47 15.28 6.68
C LEU A 111 1.87 15.68 7.18
N GLU A 112 2.02 15.94 8.47
CA GLU A 112 3.31 16.20 9.12
C GLU A 112 3.97 14.92 9.65
N CYS A 113 3.21 13.83 9.78
CA CYS A 113 3.71 12.57 10.34
C CYS A 113 4.66 11.84 9.39
N GLY A 114 4.46 11.96 8.09
CA GLY A 114 5.16 11.17 7.08
C GLY A 114 6.65 11.49 6.96
N VAL A 115 7.41 10.43 6.72
CA VAL A 115 8.87 10.51 6.59
C VAL A 115 9.26 10.90 5.17
N LYS A 116 10.12 11.94 5.01
CA LYS A 116 10.47 12.57 3.73
C LYS A 116 11.91 12.32 3.27
N ASP A 117 12.79 11.86 4.16
CA ASP A 117 14.20 11.79 3.82
C ASP A 117 14.50 10.78 2.68
N ALA A 118 15.59 11.04 1.93
CA ALA A 118 15.92 10.28 0.73
C ALA A 118 16.25 8.79 0.99
N LYS A 119 16.54 8.41 2.23
CA LYS A 119 16.82 7.02 2.61
C LYS A 119 15.58 6.30 3.10
N SER A 120 14.50 7.02 3.39
CA SER A 120 13.25 6.47 3.88
C SER A 120 12.33 6.13 2.71
N VAL A 121 12.74 5.14 1.92
CA VAL A 121 11.99 4.61 0.79
C VAL A 121 11.53 3.19 1.14
N GLY A 122 10.25 2.92 0.96
CA GLY A 122 9.65 1.62 1.26
C GLY A 122 8.29 1.45 0.58
N ASN A 123 7.74 0.25 0.66
CA ASN A 123 6.44 -0.10 0.07
C ASN A 123 5.24 0.15 1.00
N GLY A 124 5.44 0.61 2.23
CA GLY A 124 4.40 0.67 3.24
C GLY A 124 3.20 1.60 2.94
N SER A 125 3.30 2.52 1.97
CA SER A 125 2.13 3.21 1.42
C SER A 125 1.54 2.48 0.21
N LEU A 126 2.38 1.84 -0.61
CA LEU A 126 1.98 1.09 -1.80
C LEU A 126 1.13 -0.13 -1.44
N MET A 127 1.55 -0.89 -0.44
CA MET A 127 0.88 -2.11 0.00
C MET A 127 -0.60 -1.92 0.38
N ARG A 128 -0.99 -0.73 0.81
CA ARG A 128 -2.35 -0.42 1.28
C ARG A 128 -3.17 0.49 0.34
N VAL A 129 -2.63 0.88 -0.83
CA VAL A 129 -3.25 1.93 -1.66
C VAL A 129 -4.39 1.42 -2.57
N LEU A 130 -4.55 0.12 -2.73
CA LEU A 130 -5.54 -0.47 -3.64
C LEU A 130 -6.98 0.06 -3.46
N PRO A 131 -7.52 0.26 -2.26
CA PRO A 131 -8.86 0.85 -2.07
C PRO A 131 -9.03 2.23 -2.69
N VAL A 132 -7.94 3.01 -2.76
CA VAL A 132 -7.94 4.34 -3.39
C VAL A 132 -8.25 4.27 -4.88
N ALA A 133 -7.72 3.26 -5.57
CA ALA A 133 -8.02 3.05 -6.98
C ALA A 133 -9.51 2.82 -7.21
N TYR A 134 -10.16 2.02 -6.36
CA TYR A 134 -11.61 1.81 -6.43
C TYR A 134 -12.40 3.10 -6.18
N VAL A 135 -12.03 3.86 -5.15
CA VAL A 135 -12.69 5.15 -4.87
C VAL A 135 -12.50 6.10 -6.04
N CYS A 136 -11.29 6.21 -6.59
CA CYS A 136 -11.03 7.06 -7.76
C CYS A 136 -11.85 6.63 -8.97
N TYR A 137 -11.90 5.35 -9.26
CA TYR A 137 -12.61 4.82 -10.42
C TYR A 137 -14.12 5.05 -10.31
N TYR A 138 -14.76 4.58 -9.25
CA TYR A 138 -16.22 4.65 -9.11
C TYR A 138 -16.75 6.07 -8.88
N ASN A 139 -15.95 6.99 -8.36
CA ASN A 139 -16.30 8.40 -8.21
C ASN A 139 -15.75 9.30 -9.33
N GLN A 140 -15.18 8.72 -10.39
CA GLN A 140 -14.63 9.44 -11.54
C GLN A 140 -13.59 10.51 -11.15
N ILE A 141 -12.80 10.22 -10.13
CA ILE A 141 -11.72 11.11 -9.67
C ILE A 141 -10.50 10.88 -10.59
N THR A 142 -10.12 11.88 -11.36
CA THR A 142 -9.04 11.81 -12.36
C THR A 142 -8.08 12.98 -12.26
N GLY A 143 -6.99 12.95 -13.02
CA GLY A 143 -6.04 14.05 -13.17
C GLY A 143 -5.47 14.56 -11.84
N LYS A 144 -5.40 15.87 -11.68
CA LYS A 144 -4.80 16.51 -10.49
C LYS A 144 -5.48 16.10 -9.18
N LYS A 145 -6.79 15.86 -9.18
CA LYS A 145 -7.53 15.45 -7.99
C LYS A 145 -7.13 14.05 -7.54
N ARG A 146 -6.94 13.11 -8.47
CA ARG A 146 -6.42 11.76 -8.16
C ARG A 146 -5.00 11.85 -7.62
N ARG A 147 -4.14 12.62 -8.27
CA ARG A 147 -2.75 12.83 -7.82
C ARG A 147 -2.68 13.36 -6.39
N GLN A 148 -3.45 14.41 -6.08
CA GLN A 148 -3.48 14.98 -4.72
C GLN A 148 -3.93 13.96 -3.68
N LEU A 149 -4.96 13.20 -3.99
CA LEU A 149 -5.51 12.19 -3.09
C LEU A 149 -4.52 11.05 -2.82
N VAL A 150 -3.85 10.55 -3.85
CA VAL A 150 -2.81 9.53 -3.72
C VAL A 150 -1.60 10.08 -2.96
N HIS A 151 -1.20 11.33 -3.27
CA HIS A 151 -0.15 12.03 -2.54
C HIS A 151 -0.45 12.06 -1.04
N ASP A 152 -1.60 12.59 -0.64
CA ASP A 152 -1.94 12.78 0.77
C ASP A 152 -2.00 11.43 1.51
N LEU A 153 -2.57 10.39 0.89
CA LEU A 153 -2.65 9.06 1.49
C LEU A 153 -1.29 8.34 1.60
N SER A 154 -0.37 8.57 0.68
CA SER A 154 1.01 8.10 0.85
C SER A 154 1.73 8.92 1.91
N ALA A 155 1.60 10.25 1.84
CA ALA A 155 2.35 11.20 2.63
C ALA A 155 2.09 11.11 4.14
N ILE A 156 0.94 10.60 4.58
CA ILE A 156 0.70 10.40 6.03
C ILE A 156 1.70 9.44 6.69
N THR A 157 2.40 8.60 5.91
CA THR A 157 3.50 7.78 6.41
C THR A 157 4.76 7.89 5.55
N HIS A 158 4.62 7.80 4.22
CA HIS A 158 5.71 7.80 3.24
C HIS A 158 5.60 9.05 2.38
N ALA A 159 6.18 10.14 2.82
CA ALA A 159 6.13 11.44 2.15
C ALA A 159 7.33 11.65 1.19
N ASN A 160 8.12 10.61 0.91
CA ASN A 160 9.14 10.63 -0.13
C ASN A 160 8.47 10.52 -1.51
N GLU A 161 8.94 11.32 -2.47
CA GLU A 161 8.37 11.42 -3.81
C GLU A 161 8.38 10.09 -4.57
N LEU A 162 9.41 9.25 -4.38
CA LEU A 162 9.47 7.90 -4.95
C LEU A 162 8.29 7.03 -4.48
N CYS A 163 7.95 7.07 -3.21
CA CYS A 163 6.83 6.31 -2.66
C CYS A 163 5.49 6.80 -3.22
N ILE A 164 5.33 8.12 -3.33
CA ILE A 164 4.12 8.75 -3.86
C ILE A 164 3.94 8.39 -5.34
N LEU A 165 5.00 8.48 -6.15
CA LEU A 165 4.96 8.11 -7.57
C LEU A 165 4.61 6.63 -7.75
N GLY A 166 5.21 5.73 -6.97
CA GLY A 166 4.88 4.31 -7.00
C GLY A 166 3.39 4.03 -6.73
N CYS A 167 2.82 4.71 -5.73
CA CYS A 167 1.39 4.64 -5.45
C CYS A 167 0.53 5.15 -6.60
N LEU A 168 0.91 6.27 -7.24
CA LEU A 168 0.17 6.83 -8.37
C LEU A 168 0.20 5.91 -9.60
N ILE A 169 1.38 5.36 -9.94
CA ILE A 169 1.52 4.39 -11.02
C ILE A 169 0.59 3.19 -10.79
N TYR A 170 0.60 2.64 -9.58
CA TYR A 170 -0.25 1.50 -9.22
C TYR A 170 -1.74 1.84 -9.29
N VAL A 171 -2.17 2.97 -8.74
CA VAL A 171 -3.58 3.42 -8.79
C VAL A 171 -4.04 3.61 -10.23
N ASN A 172 -3.22 4.21 -11.09
CA ASN A 172 -3.54 4.39 -12.51
C ASN A 172 -3.68 3.03 -13.21
N PHE A 173 -2.72 2.12 -12.99
CA PHE A 173 -2.78 0.77 -13.55
C PHE A 173 -4.05 0.02 -13.15
N VAL A 174 -4.44 0.07 -11.88
CA VAL A 174 -5.68 -0.56 -11.40
C VAL A 174 -6.91 0.09 -12.03
N CYS A 175 -6.93 1.42 -12.18
CA CYS A 175 -8.03 2.10 -12.86
C CYS A 175 -8.18 1.65 -14.31
N HIS A 176 -7.08 1.46 -15.06
CA HIS A 176 -7.13 0.92 -16.42
C HIS A 176 -7.65 -0.52 -16.46
N LEU A 177 -7.29 -1.35 -15.48
CA LEU A 177 -7.87 -2.70 -15.34
C LEU A 177 -9.39 -2.64 -15.07
N LEU A 178 -9.84 -1.71 -14.25
CA LEU A 178 -11.26 -1.51 -13.95
C LEU A 178 -12.05 -0.99 -15.15
N ASP A 179 -11.40 -0.27 -16.09
CA ASP A 179 -11.96 0.10 -17.40
C ASP A 179 -12.17 -1.11 -18.35
N GLY A 180 -11.73 -2.31 -17.95
CA GLY A 180 -11.84 -3.53 -18.73
C GLY A 180 -10.64 -3.82 -19.63
N ASP A 181 -9.55 -3.11 -19.49
CA ASP A 181 -8.31 -3.42 -20.20
C ASP A 181 -7.69 -4.72 -19.67
N ASN A 182 -7.07 -5.51 -20.56
CA ASN A 182 -6.22 -6.62 -20.15
C ASN A 182 -4.90 -6.08 -19.56
N LEU A 183 -4.14 -6.95 -18.90
CA LEU A 183 -2.89 -6.59 -18.20
C LEU A 183 -1.91 -5.81 -19.10
N LEU A 184 -1.70 -6.27 -20.34
CA LEU A 184 -0.75 -5.62 -21.25
C LEU A 184 -1.22 -4.23 -21.64
N ARG A 185 -2.51 -4.08 -21.97
CA ARG A 185 -3.07 -2.78 -22.36
C ARG A 185 -3.13 -1.80 -21.19
N ALA A 186 -3.50 -2.26 -20.01
CA ALA A 186 -3.46 -1.45 -18.80
C ALA A 186 -2.04 -0.96 -18.51
N TYR A 187 -1.04 -1.83 -18.62
CA TYR A 187 0.38 -1.47 -18.48
C TYR A 187 0.82 -0.40 -19.51
N GLN A 188 0.50 -0.61 -20.79
CA GLN A 188 0.83 0.36 -21.85
C GLN A 188 0.17 1.74 -21.62
N LYS A 189 -1.09 1.77 -21.16
CA LYS A 189 -1.76 3.02 -20.82
C LYS A 189 -1.11 3.72 -19.62
N THR A 190 -0.75 2.95 -18.60
CA THR A 190 -0.05 3.48 -17.42
C THR A 190 1.28 4.15 -17.81
N GLN A 191 2.01 3.61 -18.79
CA GLN A 191 3.23 4.25 -19.31
C GLN A 191 2.97 5.57 -20.01
N LEU A 192 1.76 5.78 -20.55
CA LEU A 192 1.36 7.00 -21.26
C LEU A 192 0.67 8.03 -20.36
N ASP A 193 0.39 7.68 -19.11
CA ASP A 193 -0.17 8.62 -18.15
C ASP A 193 0.82 9.77 -17.85
N ASP A 194 0.28 10.90 -17.45
CA ASP A 194 1.09 12.09 -17.17
C ASP A 194 1.68 12.04 -15.74
N TYR A 195 2.99 11.98 -15.66
CA TYR A 195 3.80 12.04 -14.43
C TYR A 195 4.74 13.25 -14.41
N SER A 196 4.48 14.27 -15.23
CA SER A 196 5.37 15.43 -15.40
C SER A 196 5.50 16.31 -14.14
N ASP A 197 4.58 16.18 -13.19
CA ASP A 197 4.62 16.90 -11.90
C ASP A 197 5.73 16.36 -10.96
N PHE A 198 6.32 15.18 -11.25
CA PHE A 198 7.40 14.59 -10.47
C PHE A 198 8.77 14.96 -11.03
N GLU A 199 9.79 15.04 -10.16
CA GLU A 199 11.16 15.30 -10.58
C GLU A 199 11.65 14.21 -11.56
N GLU A 200 12.55 14.62 -12.49
CA GLU A 200 13.06 13.72 -13.52
C GLU A 200 13.78 12.50 -12.93
N ASP A 201 14.62 12.69 -11.91
CA ASP A 201 15.33 11.60 -11.24
C ASP A 201 14.36 10.61 -10.56
N THR A 202 13.27 11.12 -10.00
CA THR A 202 12.20 10.29 -9.43
C THR A 202 11.55 9.43 -10.52
N ARG A 203 11.20 10.00 -11.67
CA ARG A 203 10.63 9.27 -12.80
C ARG A 203 11.62 8.25 -13.39
N LEU A 204 12.89 8.61 -13.52
CA LEU A 204 13.95 7.72 -13.99
C LEU A 204 14.15 6.49 -13.07
N SER A 205 13.86 6.62 -11.76
CA SER A 205 13.89 5.48 -10.85
C SER A 205 12.88 4.39 -11.21
N TYR A 206 11.83 4.74 -11.94
CA TYR A 206 10.80 3.82 -12.46
C TYR A 206 10.97 3.47 -13.94
N TYR A 207 12.15 3.68 -14.54
CA TYR A 207 12.42 3.46 -15.98
C TYR A 207 12.05 2.06 -16.51
N ARG A 208 11.96 1.07 -15.65
CA ARG A 208 11.53 -0.31 -16.02
C ARG A 208 10.01 -0.44 -16.12
N ILE A 209 9.28 0.54 -15.62
CA ILE A 209 7.82 0.55 -15.57
C ILE A 209 7.30 1.66 -16.50
N LEU A 210 7.87 2.83 -16.44
CA LEU A 210 7.57 3.99 -17.28
C LEU A 210 8.57 4.09 -18.43
#